data_957ee9aa769aa22ee46ce6a28129aa87
#
_entry.id   957ee9aa769aa22ee46ce6a28129aa87
#
_cell.length_a   1.000
_cell.length_b   1.000
_cell.length_c   1.000
_cell.angle_alpha   90.00
_cell.angle_beta   90.00
_cell.angle_gamma   90.00
#
_symmetry.space_group_name_H-M   'P 1'
#
loop_
_entity.id
_entity.type
_entity.pdbx_description
1 polymer ?
#
loop_
_entity_poly.entity_id
_entity_poly.type
_entity_poly.pdbx_seq_one_letter_code
_entity_poly.pdbx_strand_id
1 'polypeptide(L)'
;MRVLIIEDNARLAGLLARGISKWGFRSDVVGNLRDADQALREAAYDVVILDLGLPDGDGLTWLGKTRAGLDSPPVLILTARGALGDRVAGLDGGADDYLVKPVDVDELAARLRALLRRPGSRSPPVIRVGAIAFDVAARTARGHDSEIELTRREADLLEVLMRRAGAVVRKSVIADALYRFDEPVTPNAIEAIASRLRQKLAAAGAVDMLSTVRGLGYMLKDGNH
;
A
#
# COMPACT_ATOMS: atom_id res chain seq x y z
N MET A 1 0.99 -2.19 1.31
CA MET A 1 0.67 -0.88 0.70
C MET A 1 -0.30 -1.09 -0.44
N ARG A 2 -1.40 -0.34 -0.48
CA ARG A 2 -2.48 -0.48 -1.47
C ARG A 2 -2.43 0.67 -2.47
N VAL A 3 -2.40 0.33 -3.76
CA VAL A 3 -2.29 1.28 -4.88
C VAL A 3 -3.58 1.25 -5.67
N LEU A 4 -4.15 2.41 -5.99
CA LEU A 4 -5.20 2.52 -6.99
C LEU A 4 -4.56 2.84 -8.34
N ILE A 5 -4.80 2.02 -9.35
CA ILE A 5 -4.37 2.26 -10.74
C ILE A 5 -5.58 2.68 -11.55
N ILE A 6 -5.54 3.90 -12.08
CA ILE A 6 -6.58 4.48 -12.94
C ILE A 6 -6.03 4.51 -14.36
N GLU A 7 -6.41 3.51 -15.17
CA GLU A 7 -5.86 3.27 -16.51
C GLU A 7 -6.91 2.53 -17.33
N ASP A 8 -7.33 3.08 -18.46
CA ASP A 8 -8.37 2.50 -19.33
C ASP A 8 -7.86 1.33 -20.18
N ASN A 9 -6.55 1.28 -20.45
CA ASN A 9 -5.94 0.16 -21.14
C ASN A 9 -5.74 -1.03 -20.18
N ALA A 10 -6.69 -1.96 -20.19
CA ALA A 10 -6.69 -3.13 -19.30
C ALA A 10 -5.40 -3.98 -19.38
N ARG A 11 -4.76 -4.05 -20.57
CA ARG A 11 -3.48 -4.79 -20.74
C ARG A 11 -2.34 -4.09 -20.00
N LEU A 12 -2.23 -2.77 -20.15
CA LEU A 12 -1.21 -1.98 -19.46
C LEU A 12 -1.45 -1.99 -17.94
N ALA A 13 -2.68 -1.73 -17.51
CA ALA A 13 -3.06 -1.79 -16.10
C ALA A 13 -2.70 -3.14 -15.46
N GLY A 14 -2.99 -4.25 -16.15
CA GLY A 14 -2.61 -5.59 -15.70
C GLY A 14 -1.10 -5.83 -15.66
N LEU A 15 -0.32 -5.26 -16.58
CA LEU A 15 1.14 -5.31 -16.55
C LEU A 15 1.72 -4.54 -15.36
N LEU A 16 1.23 -3.32 -15.13
CA LEU A 16 1.63 -2.47 -14.00
C LEU A 16 1.31 -3.17 -12.67
N ALA A 17 0.06 -3.65 -12.52
CA ALA A 17 -0.39 -4.34 -11.31
C ALA A 17 0.48 -5.57 -10.96
N ARG A 18 0.76 -6.42 -11.96
CA ARG A 18 1.65 -7.58 -11.78
C ARG A 18 3.08 -7.17 -11.49
N GLY A 19 3.55 -6.13 -12.17
CA GLY A 19 4.91 -5.64 -12.01
C GLY A 19 5.17 -5.11 -10.60
N ILE A 20 4.35 -4.16 -10.13
CA ILE A 20 4.52 -3.58 -8.79
C ILE A 20 4.23 -4.58 -7.67
N SER A 21 3.49 -5.66 -7.97
CA SER A 21 3.23 -6.71 -6.99
C SER A 21 4.48 -7.43 -6.53
N LYS A 22 5.51 -7.54 -7.37
CA LYS A 22 6.82 -8.11 -7.02
C LYS A 22 7.52 -7.30 -5.91
N TRP A 23 7.21 -6.01 -5.84
CA TRP A 23 7.71 -5.07 -4.85
C TRP A 23 6.80 -4.92 -3.62
N GLY A 24 5.84 -5.85 -3.44
CA GLY A 24 4.96 -5.87 -2.28
C GLY A 24 3.79 -4.89 -2.34
N PHE A 25 3.55 -4.22 -3.46
CA PHE A 25 2.35 -3.41 -3.65
C PHE A 25 1.14 -4.28 -3.99
N ARG A 26 0.00 -3.92 -3.44
CA ARG A 26 -1.31 -4.45 -3.82
C ARG A 26 -2.02 -3.39 -4.61
N SER A 27 -2.67 -3.76 -5.70
CA SER A 27 -3.33 -2.79 -6.57
C SER A 27 -4.75 -3.20 -6.89
N ASP A 28 -5.63 -2.22 -6.85
CA ASP A 28 -6.92 -2.27 -7.50
C ASP A 28 -6.83 -1.46 -8.79
N VAL A 29 -7.54 -1.91 -9.82
CA VAL A 29 -7.49 -1.31 -11.14
C VAL A 29 -8.90 -0.84 -11.51
N VAL A 30 -9.00 0.41 -11.97
CA VAL A 30 -10.23 0.99 -12.53
C VAL A 30 -9.92 1.65 -13.88
N GLY A 31 -10.88 1.66 -14.79
CA GLY A 31 -10.68 2.14 -16.16
C GLY A 31 -11.17 3.55 -16.43
N ASN A 32 -11.69 4.25 -15.42
CA ASN A 32 -12.30 5.57 -15.58
C ASN A 32 -12.32 6.35 -14.26
N LEU A 33 -12.58 7.64 -14.32
CA LEU A 33 -12.59 8.54 -13.16
C LEU A 33 -13.76 8.30 -12.21
N ARG A 34 -14.92 7.92 -12.75
CA ARG A 34 -16.13 7.64 -11.96
C ARG A 34 -15.89 6.46 -11.02
N ASP A 35 -15.31 5.37 -11.54
CA ASP A 35 -14.99 4.19 -10.74
C ASP A 35 -13.85 4.49 -9.75
N ALA A 36 -12.91 5.40 -10.12
CA ALA A 36 -11.89 5.89 -9.21
C ALA A 36 -12.48 6.62 -8.01
N ASP A 37 -13.44 7.50 -8.22
CA ASP A 37 -14.16 8.20 -7.15
C ASP A 37 -14.89 7.22 -6.23
N GLN A 38 -15.49 6.16 -6.78
CA GLN A 38 -16.14 5.13 -6.00
C GLN A 38 -15.11 4.36 -5.16
N ALA A 39 -14.02 3.91 -5.78
CA ALA A 39 -12.96 3.18 -5.09
C ALA A 39 -12.36 3.97 -3.90
N LEU A 40 -12.12 5.28 -4.10
CA LEU A 40 -11.61 6.16 -3.03
C LEU A 40 -12.59 6.37 -1.87
N ARG A 41 -13.90 6.26 -2.11
CA ARG A 41 -14.91 6.29 -1.03
C ARG A 41 -15.02 4.98 -0.27
N GLU A 42 -14.80 3.85 -0.95
CA GLU A 42 -15.00 2.52 -0.39
C GLU A 42 -13.76 1.98 0.33
N ALA A 43 -12.57 2.45 -0.04
CA ALA A 43 -11.32 1.95 0.52
C ALA A 43 -10.25 3.04 0.65
N ALA A 44 -9.36 2.86 1.64
CA ALA A 44 -8.18 3.69 1.77
C ALA A 44 -7.06 3.17 0.86
N TYR A 45 -6.42 4.09 0.13
CA TYR A 45 -5.26 3.83 -0.70
C TYR A 45 -4.05 4.60 -0.19
N ASP A 46 -2.88 3.97 -0.27
CA ASP A 46 -1.62 4.60 0.13
C ASP A 46 -1.09 5.52 -0.98
N VAL A 47 -1.40 5.23 -2.25
CA VAL A 47 -1.00 6.01 -3.43
C VAL A 47 -1.92 5.73 -4.61
N VAL A 48 -2.08 6.70 -5.49
CA VAL A 48 -2.82 6.59 -6.78
C VAL A 48 -1.83 6.69 -7.93
N ILE A 49 -1.98 5.83 -8.94
CA ILE A 49 -1.37 5.98 -10.26
C ILE A 49 -2.48 6.44 -11.20
N LEU A 50 -2.30 7.58 -11.86
CA LEU A 50 -3.31 8.23 -12.68
C LEU A 50 -2.83 8.39 -14.12
N ASP A 51 -3.53 7.77 -15.08
CA ASP A 51 -3.44 8.22 -16.47
C ASP A 51 -4.28 9.49 -16.67
N LEU A 52 -3.82 10.36 -17.54
CA LEU A 52 -4.54 11.60 -17.90
C LEU A 52 -5.53 11.40 -19.04
N GLY A 53 -5.32 10.39 -19.90
CA GLY A 53 -6.11 10.12 -21.09
C GLY A 53 -7.27 9.17 -20.86
N LEU A 54 -8.19 9.47 -19.95
CA LEU A 54 -9.29 8.60 -19.58
C LEU A 54 -10.56 8.89 -20.41
N PRO A 55 -11.44 7.89 -20.62
CA PRO A 55 -12.58 8.02 -21.53
C PRO A 55 -13.69 8.96 -21.02
N ASP A 56 -13.77 9.19 -19.71
CA ASP A 56 -14.85 9.93 -19.05
C ASP A 56 -14.43 11.32 -18.54
N GLY A 57 -13.20 11.76 -18.82
CA GLY A 57 -12.77 13.10 -18.46
C GLY A 57 -11.26 13.34 -18.50
N ASP A 58 -10.87 14.56 -18.19
CA ASP A 58 -9.46 14.95 -18.09
C ASP A 58 -8.93 14.68 -16.68
N GLY A 59 -7.88 13.86 -16.58
CA GLY A 59 -7.28 13.45 -15.32
C GLY A 59 -6.71 14.62 -14.50
N LEU A 60 -6.22 15.70 -15.13
CA LEU A 60 -5.74 16.89 -14.41
C LEU A 60 -6.87 17.62 -13.70
N THR A 61 -8.02 17.78 -14.37
CA THR A 61 -9.21 18.37 -13.75
C THR A 61 -9.70 17.53 -12.58
N TRP A 62 -9.70 16.21 -12.72
CA TRP A 62 -10.07 15.29 -11.63
C TRP A 62 -9.08 15.38 -10.45
N LEU A 63 -7.78 15.43 -10.74
CA LEU A 63 -6.73 15.58 -9.73
C LEU A 63 -6.95 16.82 -8.87
N GLY A 64 -7.18 17.98 -9.51
CA GLY A 64 -7.44 19.24 -8.81
C GLY A 64 -8.64 19.17 -7.86
N LYS A 65 -9.72 18.48 -8.26
CA LYS A 65 -10.90 18.26 -7.39
C LYS A 65 -10.59 17.33 -6.23
N THR A 66 -9.88 16.24 -6.49
CA THR A 66 -9.52 15.24 -5.47
C THR A 66 -8.56 15.82 -4.42
N ARG A 67 -7.66 16.73 -4.82
CA ARG A 67 -6.71 17.41 -3.93
C ARG A 67 -7.34 18.47 -3.03
N ALA A 68 -8.53 18.94 -3.32
CA ALA A 68 -9.26 19.85 -2.43
C ALA A 68 -9.68 19.19 -1.10
N GLY A 69 -9.64 17.85 -1.01
CA GLY A 69 -9.85 17.08 0.23
C GLY A 69 -8.58 17.01 1.08
N LEU A 70 -8.74 17.14 2.42
CA LEU A 70 -7.63 17.17 3.38
C LEU A 70 -6.84 15.85 3.49
N ASP A 71 -7.41 14.70 3.11
CA ASP A 71 -6.85 13.36 3.29
C ASP A 71 -6.65 12.59 1.96
N SER A 72 -6.37 13.32 0.85
CA SER A 72 -6.15 12.64 -0.44
C SER A 72 -4.80 11.91 -0.46
N PRO A 73 -4.74 10.65 -0.97
CA PRO A 73 -3.48 9.94 -1.11
C PRO A 73 -2.55 10.63 -2.11
N PRO A 74 -1.23 10.45 -2.02
CA PRO A 74 -0.29 10.93 -3.04
C PRO A 74 -0.64 10.36 -4.40
N VAL A 75 -0.48 11.19 -5.45
CA VAL A 75 -0.80 10.84 -6.84
C VAL A 75 0.45 10.90 -7.70
N LEU A 76 0.74 9.77 -8.38
CA LEU A 76 1.74 9.68 -9.44
C LEU A 76 1.02 9.66 -10.78
N ILE A 77 1.26 10.67 -11.61
CA ILE A 77 0.76 10.67 -12.98
C ILE A 77 1.61 9.74 -13.85
N LEU A 78 0.97 8.87 -14.61
CA LEU A 78 1.59 7.98 -15.59
C LEU A 78 0.87 8.10 -16.92
N THR A 79 1.42 8.85 -17.88
CA THR A 79 0.73 9.21 -19.12
C THR A 79 1.68 9.25 -20.32
N ALA A 80 1.12 9.22 -21.54
CA ALA A 80 1.87 9.42 -22.78
C ALA A 80 2.22 10.89 -23.04
N ARG A 81 1.63 11.85 -22.33
CA ARG A 81 1.93 13.29 -22.47
C ARG A 81 3.30 13.56 -21.87
N GLY A 82 4.31 13.83 -22.72
CA GLY A 82 5.71 13.96 -22.32
C GLY A 82 6.29 15.36 -22.44
N ALA A 83 5.53 16.32 -22.98
CA ALA A 83 6.01 17.68 -23.13
C ALA A 83 6.30 18.33 -21.77
N LEU A 84 7.31 19.20 -21.72
CA LEU A 84 7.70 19.89 -20.48
C LEU A 84 6.51 20.62 -19.84
N GLY A 85 5.69 21.30 -20.67
CA GLY A 85 4.49 21.99 -20.20
C GLY A 85 3.47 21.07 -19.53
N ASP A 86 3.26 19.85 -20.05
CA ASP A 86 2.35 18.87 -19.45
C ASP A 86 2.83 18.41 -18.07
N ARG A 87 4.15 18.21 -17.95
CA ARG A 87 4.76 17.79 -16.68
C ARG A 87 4.66 18.88 -15.62
N VAL A 88 4.93 20.13 -16.02
CA VAL A 88 4.79 21.29 -15.12
C VAL A 88 3.32 21.44 -14.70
N ALA A 89 2.38 21.42 -15.66
CA ALA A 89 0.96 21.49 -15.35
C ALA A 89 0.45 20.36 -14.44
N GLY A 90 0.98 19.14 -14.62
CA GLY A 90 0.65 17.99 -13.76
C GLY A 90 1.11 18.18 -12.32
N LEU A 91 2.34 18.63 -12.12
CA LEU A 91 2.92 18.86 -10.79
C LEU A 91 2.27 20.07 -10.12
N ASP A 92 2.07 21.18 -10.82
CA ASP A 92 1.39 22.39 -10.32
C ASP A 92 -0.10 22.08 -10.01
N GLY A 93 -0.71 21.15 -10.75
CA GLY A 93 -2.06 20.64 -10.52
C GLY A 93 -2.22 19.75 -9.30
N GLY A 94 -1.11 19.50 -8.58
CA GLY A 94 -1.11 18.78 -7.30
C GLY A 94 -0.68 17.32 -7.38
N ALA A 95 -0.08 16.86 -8.50
CA ALA A 95 0.59 15.56 -8.52
C ALA A 95 1.87 15.59 -7.69
N ASP A 96 2.16 14.49 -7.02
CA ASP A 96 3.39 14.35 -6.20
C ASP A 96 4.57 13.84 -7.04
N ASP A 97 4.31 13.17 -8.18
CA ASP A 97 5.33 12.77 -9.14
C ASP A 97 4.70 12.59 -10.53
N TYR A 98 5.55 12.55 -11.57
CA TYR A 98 5.12 12.46 -12.96
C TYR A 98 6.04 11.52 -13.75
N LEU A 99 5.46 10.52 -14.42
CA LEU A 99 6.16 9.58 -15.30
C LEU A 99 5.55 9.58 -16.69
N VAL A 100 6.43 9.46 -17.69
CA VAL A 100 6.02 9.38 -19.10
C VAL A 100 6.09 7.93 -19.57
N LYS A 101 5.04 7.45 -20.24
CA LYS A 101 5.02 6.15 -20.90
C LYS A 101 5.94 6.15 -22.16
N PRO A 102 6.69 5.07 -22.44
CA PRO A 102 6.71 3.79 -21.73
C PRO A 102 7.53 3.86 -20.44
N VAL A 103 7.10 3.15 -19.40
CA VAL A 103 7.74 3.16 -18.08
C VAL A 103 8.31 1.79 -17.75
N ASP A 104 9.49 1.79 -17.15
CA ASP A 104 10.04 0.62 -16.49
C ASP A 104 9.33 0.40 -15.15
N VAL A 105 8.93 -0.85 -14.90
CA VAL A 105 8.19 -1.20 -13.67
C VAL A 105 9.04 -1.03 -12.42
N ASP A 106 10.36 -1.25 -12.51
CA ASP A 106 11.27 -1.09 -11.39
C ASP A 106 11.45 0.41 -11.06
N GLU A 107 11.47 1.29 -12.07
CA GLU A 107 11.42 2.75 -11.88
C GLU A 107 10.11 3.16 -11.22
N LEU A 108 8.96 2.69 -11.72
CA LEU A 108 7.66 2.98 -11.13
C LEU A 108 7.62 2.57 -9.66
N ALA A 109 8.06 1.34 -9.34
CA ALA A 109 8.09 0.85 -7.97
C ALA A 109 9.03 1.69 -7.07
N ALA A 110 10.17 2.14 -7.60
CA ALA A 110 11.09 3.02 -6.86
C ALA A 110 10.44 4.38 -6.54
N ARG A 111 9.70 4.97 -7.47
CA ARG A 111 8.98 6.23 -7.28
C ARG A 111 7.82 6.09 -6.32
N LEU A 112 7.04 5.00 -6.40
CA LEU A 112 5.99 4.70 -5.42
C LEU A 112 6.57 4.61 -4.01
N ARG A 113 7.70 3.91 -3.83
CA ARG A 113 8.40 3.88 -2.54
C ARG A 113 8.87 5.26 -2.08
N ALA A 114 9.30 6.12 -3.01
CA ALA A 114 9.72 7.48 -2.70
C ALA A 114 8.55 8.35 -2.20
N LEU A 115 7.39 8.27 -2.85
CA LEU A 115 6.18 8.98 -2.45
C LEU A 115 5.66 8.55 -1.08
N LEU A 116 5.82 7.29 -0.75
CA LEU A 116 5.35 6.71 0.51
C LEU A 116 6.31 6.93 1.69
N ARG A 117 7.47 7.56 1.44
CA ARG A 117 8.37 7.98 2.52
C ARG A 117 7.81 9.20 3.25
N ARG A 118 7.87 9.17 4.58
CA ARG A 118 7.54 10.37 5.38
C ARG A 118 8.47 11.52 5.04
N PRO A 119 7.98 12.77 4.95
CA PRO A 119 8.83 13.94 4.80
C PRO A 119 9.92 13.97 5.89
N GLY A 120 11.17 14.16 5.48
CA GLY A 120 12.32 14.19 6.40
C GLY A 120 13.04 12.87 6.66
N SER A 121 12.52 11.73 6.20
CA SER A 121 13.20 10.44 6.32
C SER A 121 14.07 10.15 5.10
N ARG A 122 15.39 10.10 5.30
CA ARG A 122 16.37 9.67 4.26
C ARG A 122 16.47 8.14 4.13
N SER A 123 15.85 7.40 5.07
CA SER A 123 15.83 5.94 5.08
C SER A 123 14.40 5.43 4.83
N PRO A 124 14.22 4.22 4.26
CA PRO A 124 12.91 3.59 4.18
C PRO A 124 12.25 3.58 5.57
N PRO A 125 10.91 3.77 5.65
CA PRO A 125 10.25 3.80 6.93
C PRO A 125 10.37 2.44 7.60
N VAL A 126 11.23 2.35 8.61
CA VAL A 126 11.33 1.19 9.47
C VAL A 126 10.39 1.43 10.65
N ILE A 127 9.35 0.60 10.76
CA ILE A 127 8.46 0.60 11.90
C ILE A 127 9.10 -0.27 12.98
N ARG A 128 9.20 0.24 14.21
CA ARG A 128 9.72 -0.51 15.36
C ARG A 128 8.63 -0.64 16.40
N VAL A 129 8.43 -1.88 16.88
CA VAL A 129 7.53 -2.20 17.98
C VAL A 129 8.22 -3.27 18.81
N GLY A 130 8.52 -2.96 20.06
CA GLY A 130 9.33 -3.83 20.92
C GLY A 130 10.66 -4.23 20.24
N ALA A 131 10.93 -5.53 20.18
CA ALA A 131 12.13 -6.10 19.57
C ALA A 131 12.08 -6.21 18.05
N ILE A 132 10.94 -5.93 17.42
CA ILE A 132 10.73 -6.11 15.97
C ILE A 132 10.90 -4.80 15.22
N ALA A 133 11.73 -4.85 14.19
CA ALA A 133 11.89 -3.78 13.19
C ALA A 133 11.39 -4.29 11.83
N PHE A 134 10.47 -3.56 11.20
CA PHE A 134 9.91 -3.89 9.89
C PHE A 134 10.26 -2.79 8.88
N ASP A 135 11.03 -3.15 7.86
CA ASP A 135 11.30 -2.27 6.72
C ASP A 135 10.12 -2.35 5.74
N VAL A 136 9.35 -1.27 5.68
CA VAL A 136 8.14 -1.19 4.86
C VAL A 136 8.46 -1.26 3.37
N ALA A 137 9.62 -0.73 2.94
CA ALA A 137 10.01 -0.70 1.53
C ALA A 137 10.58 -2.04 1.06
N ALA A 138 11.44 -2.65 1.86
CA ALA A 138 12.02 -3.97 1.57
C ALA A 138 11.05 -5.12 1.91
N ARG A 139 10.00 -4.87 2.70
CA ARG A 139 9.06 -5.89 3.18
C ARG A 139 9.72 -6.96 4.04
N THR A 140 10.80 -6.61 4.71
CA THR A 140 11.57 -7.50 5.60
C THR A 140 11.36 -7.13 7.05
N ALA A 141 11.37 -8.13 7.92
CA ALA A 141 11.31 -7.95 9.36
C ALA A 141 12.59 -8.49 10.01
N ARG A 142 13.01 -7.87 11.11
CA ARG A 142 14.14 -8.30 11.93
C ARG A 142 13.72 -8.34 13.39
N GLY A 143 14.13 -9.41 14.08
CA GLY A 143 14.11 -9.51 15.53
C GLY A 143 15.41 -8.99 16.11
N HIS A 144 15.72 -9.38 17.36
CA HIS A 144 16.95 -8.96 18.06
C HIS A 144 18.21 -9.27 17.26
N ASP A 145 18.37 -10.48 16.73
CA ASP A 145 19.60 -10.95 16.10
C ASP A 145 19.39 -11.67 14.76
N SER A 146 18.16 -11.74 14.25
CA SER A 146 17.85 -12.53 13.07
C SER A 146 16.82 -11.84 12.15
N GLU A 147 16.95 -12.11 10.86
CA GLU A 147 15.94 -11.76 9.88
C GLU A 147 14.76 -12.74 9.99
N ILE A 148 13.54 -12.22 9.88
CA ILE A 148 12.31 -13.00 9.92
C ILE A 148 11.81 -13.17 8.50
N GLU A 149 11.90 -14.38 7.97
CA GLU A 149 11.36 -14.70 6.65
C GLU A 149 9.82 -14.64 6.69
N LEU A 150 9.24 -13.67 6.00
CA LEU A 150 7.80 -13.48 5.90
C LEU A 150 7.31 -13.76 4.49
N THR A 151 6.19 -14.49 4.39
CA THR A 151 5.40 -14.48 3.15
C THR A 151 4.78 -13.09 2.97
N ARG A 152 4.37 -12.77 1.75
CA ARG A 152 3.73 -11.50 1.44
C ARG A 152 2.57 -11.16 2.38
N ARG A 153 1.63 -12.11 2.61
CA ARG A 153 0.48 -11.90 3.50
C ARG A 153 0.85 -11.76 4.96
N GLU A 154 1.90 -12.44 5.41
CA GLU A 154 2.43 -12.26 6.78
C GLU A 154 3.06 -10.89 6.95
N ALA A 155 3.79 -10.39 5.95
CA ALA A 155 4.35 -9.04 5.94
C ALA A 155 3.25 -7.98 5.90
N ASP A 156 2.18 -8.17 5.11
CA ASP A 156 1.01 -7.28 5.08
C ASP A 156 0.32 -7.23 6.45
N LEU A 157 0.11 -8.39 7.09
CA LEU A 157 -0.48 -8.46 8.42
C LEU A 157 0.40 -7.76 9.46
N LEU A 158 1.71 -8.04 9.44
CA LEU A 158 2.65 -7.43 10.38
C LEU A 158 2.66 -5.91 10.24
N GLU A 159 2.71 -5.37 9.02
CA GLU A 159 2.67 -3.93 8.77
C GLU A 159 1.42 -3.28 9.35
N VAL A 160 0.24 -3.84 9.05
CA VAL A 160 -1.05 -3.31 9.54
C VAL A 160 -1.10 -3.28 11.07
N LEU A 161 -0.61 -4.34 11.71
CA LEU A 161 -0.58 -4.44 13.17
C LEU A 161 0.45 -3.50 13.80
N MET A 162 1.65 -3.39 13.21
CA MET A 162 2.70 -2.51 13.73
C MET A 162 2.33 -1.02 13.61
N ARG A 163 1.64 -0.63 12.54
CA ARG A 163 1.13 0.76 12.40
C ARG A 163 0.08 1.13 13.46
N ARG A 164 -0.53 0.14 14.09
CA ARG A 164 -1.56 0.27 15.14
C ARG A 164 -1.17 -0.50 16.41
N ALA A 165 0.11 -0.52 16.73
CA ALA A 165 0.61 -1.19 17.92
C ALA A 165 -0.13 -0.69 19.18
N GLY A 166 -0.46 -1.60 20.09
CA GLY A 166 -1.27 -1.33 21.28
C GLY A 166 -2.78 -1.23 21.04
N ALA A 167 -3.24 -1.19 19.77
CA ALA A 167 -4.66 -1.14 19.45
C ALA A 167 -5.17 -2.45 18.82
N VAL A 168 -6.46 -2.75 19.04
CA VAL A 168 -7.11 -3.90 18.41
C VAL A 168 -7.45 -3.58 16.95
N VAL A 169 -6.92 -4.37 16.02
CA VAL A 169 -7.23 -4.28 14.60
C VAL A 169 -8.31 -5.30 14.26
N ARG A 170 -9.47 -4.82 13.82
CA ARG A 170 -10.61 -5.68 13.48
C ARG A 170 -10.30 -6.58 12.28
N LYS A 171 -10.90 -7.79 12.26
CA LYS A 171 -10.71 -8.75 11.15
C LYS A 171 -11.10 -8.17 9.79
N SER A 172 -12.12 -7.30 9.70
CA SER A 172 -12.49 -6.61 8.46
C SER A 172 -11.37 -5.72 7.92
N VAL A 173 -10.76 -4.90 8.78
CA VAL A 173 -9.63 -4.04 8.42
C VAL A 173 -8.42 -4.87 7.96
N ILE A 174 -8.18 -6.03 8.60
CA ILE A 174 -7.13 -6.96 8.18
C ILE A 174 -7.48 -7.58 6.83
N ALA A 175 -8.73 -8.01 6.63
CA ALA A 175 -9.18 -8.55 5.35
C ALA A 175 -8.97 -7.55 4.21
N ASP A 176 -9.41 -6.31 4.38
CA ASP A 176 -9.22 -5.22 3.41
C ASP A 176 -7.73 -4.97 3.11
N ALA A 177 -6.89 -5.13 4.12
CA ALA A 177 -5.45 -4.97 3.96
C ALA A 177 -4.76 -6.18 3.31
N LEU A 178 -5.23 -7.41 3.48
CA LEU A 178 -4.60 -8.63 2.99
C LEU A 178 -5.16 -9.12 1.64
N TYR A 179 -6.37 -8.74 1.28
CA TYR A 179 -7.07 -9.27 0.11
C TYR A 179 -7.54 -8.15 -0.80
N ARG A 180 -7.66 -8.45 -2.10
CA ARG A 180 -8.23 -7.51 -3.08
C ARG A 180 -9.74 -7.47 -2.91
N PHE A 181 -10.36 -6.40 -3.42
CA PHE A 181 -11.82 -6.21 -3.35
C PHE A 181 -12.62 -7.38 -3.94
N ASP A 182 -12.08 -8.06 -4.96
CA ASP A 182 -12.69 -9.18 -5.69
C ASP A 182 -12.21 -10.57 -5.22
N GLU A 183 -11.34 -10.64 -4.20
CA GLU A 183 -10.78 -11.90 -3.70
C GLU A 183 -11.61 -12.44 -2.52
N PRO A 184 -12.24 -13.63 -2.65
CA PRO A 184 -13.01 -14.19 -1.56
C PRO A 184 -12.12 -14.54 -0.36
N VAL A 185 -12.46 -13.99 0.79
CA VAL A 185 -11.74 -14.24 2.05
C VAL A 185 -12.45 -15.33 2.83
N THR A 186 -11.80 -16.47 3.02
CA THR A 186 -12.34 -17.49 3.94
C THR A 186 -12.08 -17.06 5.39
N PRO A 187 -13.04 -17.28 6.32
CA PRO A 187 -12.89 -16.88 7.72
C PRO A 187 -11.60 -17.40 8.38
N ASN A 188 -11.14 -18.58 7.99
CA ASN A 188 -9.97 -19.23 8.56
C ASN A 188 -8.64 -18.75 7.95
N ALA A 189 -8.65 -18.04 6.81
CA ALA A 189 -7.43 -17.63 6.13
C ALA A 189 -6.61 -16.63 6.97
N ILE A 190 -7.28 -15.64 7.57
CA ILE A 190 -6.62 -14.65 8.44
C ILE A 190 -6.05 -15.34 9.70
N GLU A 191 -6.79 -16.29 10.26
CA GLU A 191 -6.36 -17.05 11.44
C GLU A 191 -5.09 -17.87 11.16
N ALA A 192 -5.04 -18.53 10.00
CA ALA A 192 -3.86 -19.27 9.59
C ALA A 192 -2.63 -18.37 9.37
N ILE A 193 -2.82 -17.18 8.77
CA ILE A 193 -1.74 -16.20 8.59
C ILE A 193 -1.26 -15.69 9.94
N ALA A 194 -2.17 -15.31 10.84
CA ALA A 194 -1.86 -14.82 12.17
C ALA A 194 -1.14 -15.88 13.02
N SER A 195 -1.54 -17.14 12.90
CA SER A 195 -0.89 -18.26 13.61
C SER A 195 0.58 -18.44 13.16
N ARG A 196 0.82 -18.45 11.84
CA ARG A 196 2.19 -18.54 11.28
C ARG A 196 3.03 -17.34 11.67
N LEU A 197 2.48 -16.13 11.56
CA LEU A 197 3.18 -14.92 11.95
C LEU A 197 3.56 -14.95 13.43
N ARG A 198 2.66 -15.39 14.32
CA ARG A 198 2.92 -15.53 15.76
C ARG A 198 4.10 -16.46 16.03
N GLN A 199 4.15 -17.61 15.35
CA GLN A 199 5.26 -18.57 15.49
C GLN A 199 6.59 -17.96 15.07
N LYS A 200 6.61 -17.22 13.94
CA LYS A 200 7.82 -16.56 13.43
C LYS A 200 8.31 -15.44 14.36
N LEU A 201 7.38 -14.63 14.90
CA LEU A 201 7.71 -13.58 15.86
C LEU A 201 8.27 -14.20 17.17
N ALA A 202 7.64 -15.27 17.66
CA ALA A 202 8.14 -15.98 18.85
C ALA A 202 9.53 -16.58 18.64
N ALA A 203 9.81 -17.17 17.47
CA ALA A 203 11.13 -17.70 17.12
C ALA A 203 12.20 -16.59 17.03
N ALA A 204 11.81 -15.36 16.72
CA ALA A 204 12.69 -14.18 16.69
C ALA A 204 12.77 -13.44 18.03
N GLY A 205 12.33 -14.07 19.14
CA GLY A 205 12.41 -13.52 20.49
C GLY A 205 11.24 -12.62 20.92
N ALA A 206 10.23 -12.41 20.05
CA ALA A 206 9.06 -11.60 20.34
C ALA A 206 7.87 -12.48 20.79
N VAL A 207 8.06 -13.22 21.88
CA VAL A 207 7.04 -14.09 22.46
C VAL A 207 5.85 -13.26 22.95
N ASP A 208 4.62 -13.76 22.72
CA ASP A 208 3.34 -13.15 23.14
C ASP A 208 3.06 -11.74 22.59
N MET A 209 3.86 -11.27 21.64
CA MET A 209 3.68 -9.96 21.02
C MET A 209 2.39 -9.88 20.20
N LEU A 210 2.00 -10.95 19.47
CA LEU A 210 0.77 -11.01 18.70
C LEU A 210 -0.33 -11.74 19.46
N SER A 211 -1.32 -11.00 19.95
CA SER A 211 -2.48 -11.52 20.66
C SER A 211 -3.75 -11.53 19.81
N THR A 212 -4.62 -12.51 20.11
CA THR A 212 -5.96 -12.61 19.51
C THR A 212 -6.98 -12.05 20.51
N VAL A 213 -7.78 -11.07 20.06
CA VAL A 213 -8.90 -10.55 20.83
C VAL A 213 -10.17 -11.21 20.31
N ARG A 214 -10.70 -12.17 21.09
CA ARG A 214 -11.84 -13.01 20.67
C ARG A 214 -13.02 -12.17 20.18
N GLY A 215 -13.59 -12.53 19.05
CA GLY A 215 -14.73 -11.84 18.43
C GLY A 215 -14.40 -10.50 17.76
N LEU A 216 -13.22 -9.91 17.97
CA LEU A 216 -12.88 -8.59 17.45
C LEU A 216 -11.76 -8.65 16.39
N GLY A 217 -10.62 -9.22 16.71
CA GLY A 217 -9.47 -9.20 15.79
C GLY A 217 -8.15 -9.55 16.45
N TYR A 218 -7.11 -8.80 16.09
CA TYR A 218 -5.75 -9.03 16.57
C TYR A 218 -5.13 -7.73 17.08
N MET A 219 -4.19 -7.87 17.99
CA MET A 219 -3.44 -6.74 18.56
C MET A 219 -1.96 -7.11 18.64
N LEU A 220 -1.10 -6.22 18.23
CA LEU A 220 0.33 -6.31 18.47
C LEU A 220 0.65 -5.51 19.72
N LYS A 221 1.17 -6.17 20.75
CA LYS A 221 1.55 -5.51 22.00
C LYS A 221 2.85 -4.72 21.80
N ASP A 222 2.90 -3.55 22.39
CA ASP A 222 4.07 -2.69 22.35
C ASP A 222 5.03 -3.13 23.47
N GLY A 223 5.78 -4.15 23.28
CA GLY A 223 6.75 -4.84 24.12
C GLY A 223 7.25 -4.28 25.47
N ASN A 224 6.48 -3.40 26.08
CA ASN A 224 6.76 -2.78 27.38
C ASN A 224 5.77 -3.28 28.45
N HIS A 225 5.89 -4.55 28.80
CA HIS A 225 5.42 -5.05 30.10
C HIS A 225 6.32 -6.20 30.53
#